data_30636a403844663f35ad330a313567a0
#
_entry.id   30636a403844663f35ad330a313567a0
#
_cell.length_a   1.000
_cell.length_b   1.000
_cell.length_c   1.000
_cell.angle_alpha   90.00
_cell.angle_beta   90.00
_cell.angle_gamma   90.00
#
_symmetry.space_group_name_H-M   'P 1'
#
loop_
_entity.id
_entity.type
_entity.pdbx_description
1 polymer ?
#
loop_
_entity_poly.entity_id
_entity_poly.type
_entity_poly.pdbx_seq_one_letter_code
_entity_poly.pdbx_strand_id
1 'polypeptide(L)'
;YVNDILTKATPSDIDGMLNRLTTNYTFFMREEEHFTFFRDTILPYLEQKKKDHVLSIWSAGCSTGQEPYTISMLLKEYFGGKGYWDTRILATDISQNALTAAQNAQYDEESLSRLPAAWKTRYFEHSRDTGLWTVKPSLQSNVIFKTFNLMDPIRFKLKFDVIFCRNVMIYFDQATKDSLVDRFYDATAPGG
;
A
#
# COMPACT_ATOMS: atom_id res chain seq x y z
N TYR A 1 3.90 27.93 20.88
CA TYR A 1 3.79 26.47 21.14
C TYR A 1 4.16 25.65 19.92
N VAL A 2 3.56 25.90 18.73
CA VAL A 2 3.87 25.17 17.48
C VAL A 2 5.32 25.43 17.04
N ASN A 3 5.79 26.69 17.07
CA ASN A 3 7.17 27.04 16.72
C ASN A 3 8.20 26.44 17.70
N ASP A 4 7.87 26.32 18.99
CA ASP A 4 8.76 25.69 19.97
C ASP A 4 8.90 24.18 19.74
N ILE A 5 7.81 23.51 19.30
CA ILE A 5 7.86 22.10 18.93
C ILE A 5 8.74 21.91 17.69
N LEU A 6 8.58 22.74 16.66
CA LEU A 6 9.34 22.62 15.41
C LEU A 6 10.84 22.89 15.57
N THR A 7 11.23 23.67 16.59
CA THR A 7 12.64 24.05 16.82
C THR A 7 13.37 23.19 17.85
N LYS A 8 12.66 22.47 18.71
CA LYS A 8 13.23 21.68 19.82
C LYS A 8 12.85 20.21 19.80
N ALA A 9 11.95 19.79 18.89
CA ALA A 9 11.49 18.42 18.81
C ALA A 9 12.62 17.51 18.31
N THR A 10 12.81 16.41 18.99
CA THR A 10 13.67 15.32 18.49
C THR A 10 12.94 14.58 17.35
N PRO A 11 13.65 13.82 16.48
CA PRO A 11 13.00 12.95 15.50
C PRO A 11 11.92 12.05 16.13
N SER A 12 12.14 11.55 17.34
CA SER A 12 11.17 10.73 18.08
C SER A 12 9.91 11.50 18.48
N ASP A 13 10.04 12.80 18.82
CA ASP A 13 8.90 13.65 19.15
C ASP A 13 8.05 13.94 17.91
N ILE A 14 8.70 14.13 16.76
CA ILE A 14 8.03 14.32 15.47
C ILE A 14 7.30 13.05 15.07
N ASP A 15 7.94 11.89 15.16
CA ASP A 15 7.32 10.58 14.89
C ASP A 15 6.13 10.33 15.82
N GLY A 16 6.28 10.64 17.12
CA GLY A 16 5.20 10.53 18.09
C GLY A 16 4.00 11.44 17.77
N MET A 17 4.26 12.65 17.29
CA MET A 17 3.22 13.58 16.84
C MET A 17 2.54 13.10 15.56
N LEU A 18 3.29 12.68 14.54
CA LEU A 18 2.77 12.15 13.29
C LEU A 18 1.88 10.93 13.54
N ASN A 19 2.32 10.00 14.38
CA ASN A 19 1.53 8.81 14.73
C ASN A 19 0.21 9.13 15.46
N ARG A 20 0.11 10.27 16.14
CA ARG A 20 -1.14 10.74 16.80
C ARG A 20 -2.05 11.52 15.85
N LEU A 21 -1.48 12.18 14.86
CA LEU A 21 -2.23 13.00 13.89
C LEU A 21 -2.73 12.19 12.70
N THR A 22 -2.04 11.11 12.35
CA THR A 22 -2.45 10.25 11.24
C THR A 22 -3.61 9.34 11.65
N THR A 23 -4.71 9.42 10.92
CA THR A 23 -5.84 8.49 11.07
C THR A 23 -5.55 7.24 10.24
N ASN A 24 -5.10 6.17 10.90
CA ASN A 24 -4.74 4.91 10.24
C ASN A 24 -5.94 3.96 10.04
N TYR A 25 -7.16 4.52 9.85
CA TYR A 25 -8.34 3.69 9.60
C TYR A 25 -8.30 3.08 8.20
N THR A 26 -8.08 1.79 8.13
CA THR A 26 -8.01 1.01 6.89
C THR A 26 -8.50 -0.42 7.12
N PHE A 27 -8.96 -1.08 6.07
CA PHE A 27 -9.39 -2.48 6.09
C PHE A 27 -9.20 -3.11 4.71
N PHE A 28 -9.20 -4.44 4.66
CA PHE A 28 -9.07 -5.17 3.39
C PHE A 28 -10.24 -4.87 2.45
N MET A 29 -9.98 -4.74 1.16
CA MET A 29 -10.98 -4.44 0.12
C MET A 29 -11.74 -3.11 0.34
N ARG A 30 -11.14 -2.13 1.03
CA ARG A 30 -11.74 -0.80 1.18
C ARG A 30 -11.97 -0.17 -0.20
N GLU A 31 -13.23 0.28 -0.46
CA GLU A 31 -13.64 0.82 -1.77
C GLU A 31 -13.37 -0.22 -2.88
N GLU A 32 -14.04 -1.37 -2.77
CA GLU A 32 -13.84 -2.59 -3.58
C GLU A 32 -13.89 -2.33 -5.09
N GLU A 33 -14.65 -1.34 -5.53
CA GLU A 33 -14.77 -0.94 -6.93
C GLU A 33 -13.42 -0.55 -7.56
N HIS A 34 -12.51 0.06 -6.81
CA HIS A 34 -11.18 0.38 -7.31
C HIS A 34 -10.35 -0.89 -7.57
N PHE A 35 -10.46 -1.89 -6.71
CA PHE A 35 -9.77 -3.17 -6.87
C PHE A 35 -10.38 -4.01 -7.99
N THR A 36 -11.69 -3.94 -8.16
CA THR A 36 -12.41 -4.57 -9.28
C THR A 36 -11.97 -3.95 -10.61
N PHE A 37 -11.92 -2.62 -10.70
CA PHE A 37 -11.39 -1.93 -11.88
C PHE A 37 -9.93 -2.26 -12.16
N PHE A 38 -9.10 -2.32 -11.13
CA PHE A 38 -7.70 -2.73 -11.26
C PHE A 38 -7.59 -4.14 -11.84
N ARG A 39 -8.34 -5.11 -11.29
CA ARG A 39 -8.33 -6.51 -11.75
C ARG A 39 -8.87 -6.67 -13.18
N ASP A 40 -10.00 -6.03 -13.50
CA ASP A 40 -10.78 -6.34 -14.69
C ASP A 40 -10.41 -5.46 -15.89
N THR A 41 -9.78 -4.31 -15.64
CA THR A 41 -9.42 -3.35 -16.69
C THR A 41 -7.91 -3.11 -16.75
N ILE A 42 -7.28 -2.75 -15.64
CA ILE A 42 -5.87 -2.35 -15.63
C ILE A 42 -4.94 -3.55 -15.83
N LEU A 43 -5.15 -4.65 -15.09
CA LEU A 43 -4.28 -5.84 -15.23
C LEU A 43 -4.31 -6.45 -16.64
N PRO A 44 -5.45 -6.64 -17.32
CA PRO A 44 -5.48 -7.10 -18.71
C PRO A 44 -4.73 -6.18 -19.67
N TYR A 45 -4.87 -4.86 -19.51
CA TYR A 45 -4.14 -3.87 -20.31
C TYR A 45 -2.62 -4.00 -20.10
N LEU A 46 -2.18 -4.05 -18.84
CA LEU A 46 -0.76 -4.17 -18.50
C LEU A 46 -0.17 -5.54 -18.95
N GLU A 47 -0.93 -6.62 -18.81
CA GLU A 47 -0.52 -7.95 -19.30
C GLU A 47 -0.21 -7.94 -20.81
N GLN A 48 -1.01 -7.26 -21.61
CA GLN A 48 -0.77 -7.14 -23.04
C GLN A 48 0.43 -6.24 -23.36
N LYS A 49 0.65 -5.19 -22.56
CA LYS A 49 1.68 -4.18 -22.77
C LYS A 49 3.06 -4.60 -22.30
N LYS A 50 3.15 -5.27 -21.15
CA LYS A 50 4.42 -5.62 -20.46
C LYS A 50 4.98 -6.94 -20.94
N LYS A 51 5.86 -6.89 -21.95
CA LYS A 51 6.52 -8.08 -22.50
C LYS A 51 7.65 -8.62 -21.63
N ASP A 52 8.15 -7.81 -20.71
CA ASP A 52 9.17 -8.18 -19.71
C ASP A 52 8.57 -8.90 -18.50
N HIS A 53 7.24 -8.98 -18.38
CA HIS A 53 6.51 -9.57 -17.27
C HIS A 53 6.87 -8.96 -15.90
N VAL A 54 7.21 -7.67 -15.88
CA VAL A 54 7.53 -6.92 -14.66
C VAL A 54 6.50 -5.81 -14.45
N LEU A 55 5.81 -5.84 -13.31
CA LEU A 55 4.90 -4.79 -12.87
C LEU A 55 5.48 -4.06 -11.67
N SER A 56 5.64 -2.76 -11.81
CA SER A 56 6.08 -1.87 -10.73
C SER A 56 4.86 -1.16 -10.15
N ILE A 57 4.47 -1.52 -8.93
CA ILE A 57 3.28 -0.98 -8.27
C ILE A 57 3.70 -0.26 -7.00
N TRP A 58 3.09 0.90 -6.74
CA TRP A 58 3.31 1.67 -5.53
C TRP A 58 1.99 1.90 -4.78
N SER A 59 1.92 1.48 -3.52
CA SER A 59 0.89 1.85 -2.55
C SER A 59 1.43 2.99 -1.69
N ALA A 60 0.97 4.21 -1.97
CA ALA A 60 1.45 5.46 -1.37
C ALA A 60 0.50 5.91 -0.25
N GLY A 61 0.94 5.78 1.01
CA GLY A 61 0.10 5.92 2.20
C GLY A 61 -0.59 4.60 2.56
N CYS A 62 0.23 3.54 2.73
CA CYS A 62 -0.27 2.17 2.89
C CYS A 62 -0.82 1.85 4.28
N SER A 63 -0.66 2.76 5.27
CA SER A 63 -1.09 2.56 6.65
C SER A 63 -0.60 1.21 7.22
N THR A 64 -1.48 0.45 7.86
CA THR A 64 -1.18 -0.85 8.47
C THR A 64 -1.20 -2.04 7.50
N GLY A 65 -1.13 -1.79 6.18
CA GLY A 65 -0.78 -2.79 5.16
C GLY A 65 -1.94 -3.49 4.46
N GLN A 66 -3.20 -3.23 4.79
CA GLN A 66 -4.36 -3.90 4.18
C GLN A 66 -4.45 -3.65 2.67
N GLU A 67 -4.14 -2.42 2.21
CA GLU A 67 -4.15 -2.10 0.78
C GLU A 67 -3.07 -2.87 -0.01
N PRO A 68 -1.77 -2.79 0.31
CA PRO A 68 -0.77 -3.52 -0.47
C PRO A 68 -0.95 -5.05 -0.40
N TYR A 69 -1.44 -5.60 0.71
CA TYR A 69 -1.77 -7.02 0.76
C TYR A 69 -3.00 -7.38 -0.08
N THR A 70 -4.03 -6.51 -0.14
CA THR A 70 -5.15 -6.67 -1.08
C THR A 70 -4.66 -6.70 -2.53
N ILE A 71 -3.80 -5.75 -2.90
CA ILE A 71 -3.18 -5.71 -4.24
C ILE A 71 -2.37 -6.99 -4.50
N SER A 72 -1.58 -7.44 -3.54
CA SER A 72 -0.78 -8.68 -3.66
C SER A 72 -1.65 -9.92 -3.87
N MET A 73 -2.79 -10.04 -3.15
CA MET A 73 -3.75 -11.12 -3.38
C MET A 73 -4.34 -11.07 -4.79
N LEU A 74 -4.78 -9.91 -5.26
CA LEU A 74 -5.32 -9.72 -6.61
C LEU A 74 -4.32 -10.12 -7.69
N LEU A 75 -3.06 -9.74 -7.54
CA LEU A 75 -2.00 -10.11 -8.48
C LEU A 75 -1.76 -11.62 -8.50
N LYS A 76 -1.76 -12.27 -7.34
CA LYS A 76 -1.64 -13.73 -7.23
C LYS A 76 -2.83 -14.46 -7.87
N GLU A 77 -4.05 -13.96 -7.66
CA GLU A 77 -5.25 -14.54 -8.32
C GLU A 77 -5.22 -14.32 -9.83
N TYR A 78 -4.82 -13.14 -10.28
CA TYR A 78 -4.83 -12.80 -11.70
C TYR A 78 -3.73 -13.50 -12.49
N PHE A 79 -2.49 -13.50 -11.99
CA PHE A 79 -1.33 -14.11 -12.68
C PHE A 79 -1.08 -15.57 -12.31
N GLY A 80 -1.84 -16.12 -11.35
CA GLY A 80 -1.75 -17.52 -10.97
C GLY A 80 -1.96 -18.45 -12.17
N GLY A 81 -0.91 -19.19 -12.53
CA GLY A 81 -0.94 -20.09 -13.70
C GLY A 81 -0.59 -19.44 -15.05
N LYS A 82 -0.29 -18.13 -15.11
CA LYS A 82 0.09 -17.42 -16.34
C LYS A 82 1.61 -17.33 -16.58
N GLY A 83 2.39 -18.18 -15.95
CA GLY A 83 3.85 -18.10 -15.99
C GLY A 83 4.42 -17.15 -14.92
N TYR A 84 5.72 -16.83 -15.05
CA TYR A 84 6.39 -15.97 -14.09
C TYR A 84 6.11 -14.49 -14.37
N TRP A 85 5.67 -13.79 -13.32
CA TRP A 85 5.52 -12.33 -13.28
C TRP A 85 6.21 -11.78 -12.03
N ASP A 86 7.06 -10.78 -12.18
CA ASP A 86 7.54 -9.99 -11.06
C ASP A 86 6.50 -8.90 -10.76
N THR A 87 5.80 -9.05 -9.65
CA THR A 87 4.70 -8.17 -9.24
C THR A 87 4.95 -7.51 -7.89
N ARG A 88 6.22 -7.28 -7.54
CA ARG A 88 6.59 -6.67 -6.26
C ARG A 88 6.00 -5.28 -6.10
N ILE A 89 5.47 -5.02 -4.91
CA ILE A 89 4.78 -3.79 -4.54
C ILE A 89 5.69 -3.00 -3.61
N LEU A 90 5.95 -1.74 -3.95
CA LEU A 90 6.46 -0.77 -2.97
C LEU A 90 5.29 -0.23 -2.18
N ALA A 91 5.33 -0.36 -0.86
CA ALA A 91 4.34 0.17 0.06
C ALA A 91 5.00 1.19 0.99
N THR A 92 4.48 2.41 1.02
CA THR A 92 5.09 3.47 1.83
C THR A 92 4.09 4.17 2.71
N ASP A 93 4.54 4.58 3.88
CA ASP A 93 3.79 5.44 4.80
C ASP A 93 4.76 6.34 5.56
N ILE A 94 4.25 7.45 6.11
CA ILE A 94 5.04 8.33 6.97
C ILE A 94 5.10 7.79 8.42
N SER A 95 4.09 7.02 8.84
CA SER A 95 3.97 6.46 10.18
C SER A 95 4.80 5.18 10.32
N GLN A 96 5.88 5.26 11.09
CA GLN A 96 6.71 4.08 11.40
C GLN A 96 5.93 3.01 12.17
N ASN A 97 4.98 3.43 13.04
CA ASN A 97 4.14 2.48 13.78
C ASN A 97 3.20 1.73 12.85
N ALA A 98 2.60 2.42 11.86
CA ALA A 98 1.77 1.77 10.85
C ALA A 98 2.57 0.77 10.02
N LEU A 99 3.78 1.14 9.59
CA LEU A 99 4.67 0.24 8.84
C LEU A 99 5.10 -0.97 9.67
N THR A 100 5.36 -0.80 10.96
CA THR A 100 5.68 -1.92 11.86
C THR A 100 4.49 -2.88 11.97
N ALA A 101 3.28 -2.37 12.12
CA ALA A 101 2.07 -3.19 12.11
C ALA A 101 1.87 -3.92 10.77
N ALA A 102 2.09 -3.22 9.65
CA ALA A 102 2.03 -3.79 8.31
C ALA A 102 3.05 -4.92 8.09
N GLN A 103 4.27 -4.76 8.59
CA GLN A 103 5.33 -5.77 8.52
C GLN A 103 5.05 -6.98 9.41
N ASN A 104 4.46 -6.77 10.59
CA ASN A 104 4.00 -7.87 11.46
C ASN A 104 2.88 -8.67 10.79
N ALA A 105 2.13 -8.06 9.88
CA ALA A 105 1.12 -8.69 9.04
C ALA A 105 0.06 -9.49 9.82
N GLN A 106 -0.30 -9.02 11.00
CA GLN A 106 -1.27 -9.66 11.90
C GLN A 106 -2.52 -8.81 12.02
N TYR A 107 -3.67 -9.42 11.82
CA TYR A 107 -4.96 -8.75 11.76
C TYR A 107 -6.02 -9.53 12.55
N ASP A 108 -7.01 -8.84 13.09
CA ASP A 108 -8.17 -9.45 13.71
C ASP A 108 -9.20 -9.95 12.68
N GLU A 109 -10.18 -10.72 13.14
CA GLU A 109 -11.24 -11.26 12.28
C GLU A 109 -12.07 -10.14 11.61
N GLU A 110 -12.29 -9.03 12.29
CA GLU A 110 -13.06 -7.89 11.79
C GLU A 110 -12.37 -7.26 10.58
N SER A 111 -11.07 -7.08 10.63
CA SER A 111 -10.26 -6.56 9.52
C SER A 111 -10.40 -7.40 8.23
N LEU A 112 -10.63 -8.73 8.38
CA LEU A 112 -10.77 -9.66 7.27
C LEU A 112 -12.23 -9.86 6.82
N SER A 113 -13.19 -9.19 7.44
CA SER A 113 -14.63 -9.44 7.23
C SER A 113 -15.09 -9.28 5.79
N ARG A 114 -14.44 -8.41 5.02
CA ARG A 114 -14.76 -8.14 3.60
C ARG A 114 -14.00 -9.01 2.61
N LEU A 115 -13.07 -9.83 3.08
CA LEU A 115 -12.35 -10.75 2.19
C LEU A 115 -13.23 -11.95 1.82
N PRO A 116 -13.15 -12.44 0.56
CA PRO A 116 -13.74 -13.72 0.20
C PRO A 116 -13.23 -14.83 1.13
N ALA A 117 -14.12 -15.72 1.59
CA ALA A 117 -13.75 -16.79 2.52
C ALA A 117 -12.60 -17.67 1.99
N ALA A 118 -12.56 -17.91 0.68
CA ALA A 118 -11.49 -18.67 0.04
C ALA A 118 -10.12 -17.96 0.17
N TRP A 119 -10.09 -16.62 0.19
CA TRP A 119 -8.86 -15.86 0.34
C TRP A 119 -8.35 -15.89 1.77
N LYS A 120 -9.21 -15.87 2.78
CA LYS A 120 -8.80 -16.04 4.18
C LYS A 120 -8.01 -17.35 4.34
N THR A 121 -8.56 -18.47 3.90
CA THR A 121 -7.90 -19.77 4.00
C THR A 121 -6.62 -19.86 3.15
N ARG A 122 -6.63 -19.26 1.96
CA ARG A 122 -5.49 -19.33 1.02
C ARG A 122 -4.31 -18.50 1.47
N TYR A 123 -4.56 -17.29 1.98
CA TYR A 123 -3.54 -16.26 2.17
C TYR A 123 -3.21 -15.93 3.62
N PHE A 124 -3.95 -16.49 4.58
CA PHE A 124 -3.73 -16.24 5.99
C PHE A 124 -3.59 -17.55 6.78
N GLU A 125 -2.95 -17.44 7.93
CA GLU A 125 -2.86 -18.48 8.95
C GLU A 125 -3.51 -17.95 10.23
N HIS A 126 -4.44 -18.72 10.80
CA HIS A 126 -5.15 -18.36 12.01
C HIS A 126 -4.43 -18.95 13.24
N SER A 127 -4.05 -18.10 14.16
CA SER A 127 -3.54 -18.51 15.48
C SER A 127 -4.68 -18.67 16.46
N ARG A 128 -4.86 -19.88 16.99
CA ARG A 128 -5.89 -20.15 18.00
C ARG A 128 -5.55 -19.50 19.34
N ASP A 129 -4.27 -19.32 19.64
CA ASP A 129 -3.81 -18.78 20.93
C ASP A 129 -4.05 -17.27 21.02
N THR A 130 -3.85 -16.54 19.92
CA THR A 130 -4.01 -15.07 19.89
C THR A 130 -5.32 -14.62 19.24
N GLY A 131 -6.01 -15.49 18.51
CA GLY A 131 -7.18 -15.14 17.71
C GLY A 131 -6.85 -14.30 16.47
N LEU A 132 -5.57 -14.10 16.15
CA LEU A 132 -5.13 -13.27 15.04
C LEU A 132 -4.90 -14.08 13.76
N TRP A 133 -5.06 -13.42 12.65
CA TRP A 133 -4.77 -13.90 11.32
C TRP A 133 -3.46 -13.29 10.81
N THR A 134 -2.49 -14.13 10.49
CA THR A 134 -1.19 -13.69 9.95
C THR A 134 -1.17 -13.91 8.45
N VAL A 135 -0.79 -12.89 7.68
CA VAL A 135 -0.58 -13.01 6.23
C VAL A 135 0.52 -14.01 5.96
N LYS A 136 0.32 -14.94 5.03
CA LYS A 136 1.32 -15.97 4.69
C LYS A 136 2.58 -15.37 4.05
N PRO A 137 3.77 -15.96 4.27
CA PRO A 137 5.05 -15.48 3.73
C PRO A 137 5.04 -15.26 2.21
N SER A 138 4.26 -16.05 1.48
CA SER A 138 4.12 -15.92 0.02
C SER A 138 3.54 -14.59 -0.44
N LEU A 139 2.73 -13.90 0.38
CA LEU A 139 2.27 -12.54 0.13
C LEU A 139 3.22 -11.51 0.73
N GLN A 140 3.71 -11.76 1.95
CA GLN A 140 4.61 -10.82 2.63
C GLN A 140 5.85 -10.53 1.78
N SER A 141 6.47 -11.55 1.19
CA SER A 141 7.64 -11.41 0.32
C SER A 141 7.41 -10.58 -0.95
N ASN A 142 6.15 -10.36 -1.33
CA ASN A 142 5.77 -9.58 -2.49
C ASN A 142 5.64 -8.07 -2.20
N VAL A 143 5.70 -7.66 -0.92
CA VAL A 143 5.51 -6.27 -0.49
C VAL A 143 6.77 -5.74 0.19
N ILE A 144 7.25 -4.60 -0.28
CA ILE A 144 8.43 -3.92 0.27
C ILE A 144 7.95 -2.67 1.00
N PHE A 145 8.03 -2.68 2.33
CA PHE A 145 7.62 -1.54 3.15
C PHE A 145 8.78 -0.57 3.37
N LYS A 146 8.53 0.73 3.17
CA LYS A 146 9.49 1.81 3.42
C LYS A 146 8.81 3.06 3.98
N THR A 147 9.50 3.75 4.89
CA THR A 147 9.09 5.09 5.31
C THR A 147 9.27 6.07 4.17
N PHE A 148 8.25 6.85 3.87
CA PHE A 148 8.32 7.91 2.87
C PHE A 148 7.28 8.99 3.17
N ASN A 149 7.74 10.25 3.18
CA ASN A 149 6.85 11.40 3.26
C ASN A 149 6.46 11.84 1.85
N LEU A 150 5.16 11.85 1.55
CA LEU A 150 4.65 12.28 0.23
C LEU A 150 4.96 13.75 -0.08
N MET A 151 5.37 14.54 0.91
CA MET A 151 5.84 15.91 0.68
C MET A 151 7.27 15.97 0.16
N ASP A 152 8.05 14.90 0.32
CA ASP A 152 9.41 14.82 -0.19
C ASP A 152 9.43 14.58 -1.71
N PRO A 153 10.51 15.00 -2.41
CA PRO A 153 10.68 14.69 -3.82
C PRO A 153 10.70 13.19 -4.10
N ILE A 154 9.90 12.74 -5.06
CA ILE A 154 9.86 11.35 -5.50
C ILE A 154 11.11 11.06 -6.36
N ARG A 155 12.09 10.34 -5.81
CA ARG A 155 13.38 10.04 -6.46
C ARG A 155 13.61 8.53 -6.60
N PHE A 156 12.56 7.79 -6.94
CA PHE A 156 12.71 6.36 -7.24
C PHE A 156 13.39 6.16 -8.59
N LYS A 157 14.28 5.17 -8.68
CA LYS A 157 15.00 4.85 -9.92
C LYS A 157 14.10 4.26 -11.00
N LEU A 158 13.01 3.62 -10.60
CA LEU A 158 12.05 2.99 -11.50
C LEU A 158 10.78 3.83 -11.58
N LYS A 159 10.14 3.83 -12.74
CA LYS A 159 8.79 4.34 -12.94
C LYS A 159 7.78 3.27 -12.56
N PHE A 160 6.62 3.70 -12.06
CA PHE A 160 5.55 2.79 -11.66
C PHE A 160 4.53 2.61 -12.79
N ASP A 161 4.08 1.40 -12.98
CA ASP A 161 2.97 1.10 -13.89
C ASP A 161 1.62 1.48 -13.26
N VAL A 162 1.51 1.39 -11.93
CA VAL A 162 0.33 1.82 -11.17
C VAL A 162 0.75 2.43 -9.84
N ILE A 163 0.13 3.54 -9.48
CA ILE A 163 0.26 4.17 -8.17
C ILE A 163 -1.12 4.21 -7.50
N PHE A 164 -1.23 3.59 -6.34
CA PHE A 164 -2.38 3.72 -5.44
C PHE A 164 -2.06 4.81 -4.42
N CYS A 165 -2.83 5.89 -4.41
CA CYS A 165 -2.79 6.92 -3.38
C CYS A 165 -4.23 7.25 -2.96
N ARG A 166 -4.74 6.46 -2.03
CA ARG A 166 -6.14 6.48 -1.63
C ARG A 166 -6.30 6.97 -0.21
N ASN A 167 -7.31 7.80 0.02
CA ASN A 167 -7.66 8.35 1.33
C ASN A 167 -6.54 9.13 2.05
N VAL A 168 -5.52 9.58 1.34
CA VAL A 168 -4.41 10.39 1.86
C VAL A 168 -4.56 11.86 1.49
N MET A 169 -4.86 12.15 0.22
CA MET A 169 -4.94 13.52 -0.30
C MET A 169 -6.11 14.33 0.29
N ILE A 170 -7.07 13.68 0.97
CA ILE A 170 -8.19 14.36 1.64
C ILE A 170 -7.74 15.34 2.73
N TYR A 171 -6.53 15.16 3.25
CA TYR A 171 -5.94 15.99 4.31
C TYR A 171 -5.14 17.19 3.76
N PHE A 172 -4.96 17.30 2.44
CA PHE A 172 -4.13 18.33 1.82
C PHE A 172 -4.97 19.46 1.22
N ASP A 173 -4.40 20.67 1.21
CA ASP A 173 -4.96 21.77 0.44
C ASP A 173 -4.83 21.53 -1.08
N GLN A 174 -5.49 22.34 -1.88
CA GLN A 174 -5.53 22.14 -3.34
C GLN A 174 -4.15 22.27 -3.99
N ALA A 175 -3.35 23.25 -3.60
CA ALA A 175 -2.01 23.44 -4.16
C ALA A 175 -1.09 22.25 -3.90
N THR A 176 -1.17 21.66 -2.69
CA THR A 176 -0.44 20.46 -2.32
C THR A 176 -0.92 19.24 -3.12
N LYS A 177 -2.25 19.09 -3.33
CA LYS A 177 -2.80 18.03 -4.17
C LYS A 177 -2.28 18.10 -5.60
N ASP A 178 -2.35 19.29 -6.20
CA ASP A 178 -1.90 19.51 -7.59
C ASP A 178 -0.40 19.18 -7.73
N SER A 179 0.42 19.69 -6.82
CA SER A 179 1.85 19.37 -6.79
C SER A 179 2.15 17.89 -6.60
N LEU A 180 1.36 17.18 -5.79
CA LEU A 180 1.54 15.74 -5.57
C LEU A 180 1.13 14.94 -6.81
N VAL A 181 0.04 15.33 -7.48
CA VAL A 181 -0.41 14.70 -8.72
C VAL A 181 0.65 14.86 -9.83
N ASP A 182 1.24 16.06 -10.00
CA ASP A 182 2.33 16.28 -10.97
C ASP A 182 3.53 15.35 -10.67
N ARG A 183 3.90 15.21 -9.39
CA ARG A 183 5.00 14.30 -8.99
C ARG A 183 4.66 12.83 -9.23
N PHE A 184 3.41 12.41 -9.03
CA PHE A 184 2.97 11.07 -9.37
C PHE A 184 2.98 10.84 -10.87
N TYR A 185 2.53 11.83 -11.66
CA TYR A 185 2.62 11.76 -13.11
C TYR A 185 4.07 11.55 -13.57
N ASP A 186 5.00 12.34 -13.02
CA ASP A 186 6.43 12.19 -13.31
C ASP A 186 7.00 10.83 -12.85
N ALA A 187 6.45 10.22 -11.81
CA ALA A 187 6.88 8.92 -11.31
C ALA A 187 6.23 7.74 -12.04
N THR A 188 5.23 7.98 -12.89
CA THR A 188 4.48 6.96 -13.62
C THR A 188 5.13 6.65 -14.96
N ALA A 189 5.11 5.39 -15.38
CA ALA A 189 5.55 4.96 -16.70
C ALA A 189 4.56 5.42 -17.78
N PRO A 190 5.01 5.62 -19.06
CA PRO A 190 4.10 5.98 -20.13
C PRO A 190 2.94 4.98 -20.28
N GLY A 191 1.72 5.45 -20.09
CA GLY A 191 0.48 4.64 -20.13
C GLY A 191 0.22 3.82 -18.87
N GLY A 192 0.86 4.21 -17.78
CA GLY A 192 0.53 3.77 -16.42
C GLY A 192 -0.50 4.71 -15.80
#